data_3f13296d422e0cf2820d6c9d32e23251
#
_entry.id   3f13296d422e0cf2820d6c9d32e23251
#
_cell.length_a   1.000
_cell.length_b   1.000
_cell.length_c   1.000
_cell.angle_alpha   90.00
_cell.angle_beta   90.00
_cell.angle_gamma   90.00
#
_symmetry.space_group_name_H-M   'P 1'
#
loop_
_entity.id
_entity.type
_entity.pdbx_description
1 polymer ?
#
loop_
_entity_poly.entity_id
_entity_poly.type
_entity_poly.pdbx_seq_one_letter_code
_entity_poly.pdbx_strand_id
1 'polypeptide(L)'
;MKKLNGMETASLTIMEESAEFLDRVKKGEKLPLLTSCCPAWVKFITDQYKDYIPNLSTCRSPQGMLSAVIKEYFRDPEHAAGKKTVMVSIMPCTAKKAEAIRPNSFTDGEQDTDIVITTTELLRMIDNFGLDFASLDPEACDMPFGFGSGGGVIFGVTGGVTET
;
A
#
# COMPACT_ATOMS: atom_id res chain seq x y z
N MET A 1 -0.05 18.15 -8.27
CA MET A 1 -0.47 16.83 -7.72
C MET A 1 0.53 15.80 -8.20
N LYS A 2 1.03 14.93 -7.31
CA LYS A 2 1.90 13.81 -7.69
C LYS A 2 1.05 12.58 -7.96
N LYS A 3 1.36 11.84 -9.01
CA LYS A 3 0.63 10.62 -9.43
C LYS A 3 1.59 9.44 -9.33
N LEU A 4 1.40 8.58 -8.34
CA LEU A 4 2.30 7.46 -8.05
C LEU A 4 1.68 6.14 -8.54
N ASN A 5 2.52 5.26 -9.04
CA ASN A 5 2.11 3.92 -9.43
C ASN A 5 2.47 2.89 -8.34
N GLY A 6 1.99 1.65 -8.52
CA GLY A 6 2.24 0.57 -7.58
C GLY A 6 3.63 -0.08 -7.66
N MET A 7 4.49 0.28 -8.62
CA MET A 7 5.77 -0.41 -8.81
C MET A 7 6.76 -0.15 -7.68
N GLU A 8 6.86 1.11 -7.21
CA GLU A 8 7.70 1.46 -6.06
C GLU A 8 7.17 0.79 -4.77
N THR A 9 5.85 0.74 -4.63
CA THR A 9 5.18 0.05 -3.52
C THR A 9 5.52 -1.44 -3.49
N ALA A 10 5.48 -2.10 -4.64
CA ALA A 10 5.78 -3.53 -4.76
C ALA A 10 7.23 -3.83 -4.37
N SER A 11 8.18 -3.05 -4.87
CA SER A 11 9.60 -3.21 -4.53
C SER A 11 9.85 -3.09 -3.02
N LEU A 12 9.26 -2.08 -2.37
CA LEU A 12 9.36 -1.90 -0.92
C LEU A 12 8.75 -3.08 -0.16
N THR A 13 7.58 -3.55 -0.60
CA THR A 13 6.90 -4.69 0.04
C THR A 13 7.72 -5.97 -0.06
N ILE A 14 8.28 -6.27 -1.24
CA ILE A 14 9.11 -7.44 -1.47
C ILE A 14 10.33 -7.42 -0.54
N MET A 15 10.99 -6.28 -0.40
CA MET A 15 12.16 -6.15 0.47
C MET A 15 11.82 -6.43 1.93
N GLU A 16 10.76 -5.84 2.45
CA GLU A 16 10.36 -5.98 3.86
C GLU A 16 9.82 -7.39 4.17
N GLU A 17 8.92 -7.92 3.35
CA GLU A 17 8.36 -9.27 3.54
C GLU A 17 9.44 -10.35 3.39
N SER A 18 10.37 -10.22 2.45
CA SER A 18 11.48 -11.16 2.27
C SER A 18 12.43 -11.13 3.47
N ALA A 19 12.73 -9.95 4.00
CA ALA A 19 13.59 -9.81 5.18
C ALA A 19 12.95 -10.49 6.41
N GLU A 20 11.67 -10.28 6.64
CA GLU A 20 10.93 -10.94 7.71
C GLU A 20 10.88 -12.46 7.52
N PHE A 21 10.60 -12.93 6.30
CA PHE A 21 10.56 -14.35 5.99
C PHE A 21 11.89 -15.03 6.27
N LEU A 22 13.00 -14.46 5.80
CA LEU A 22 14.35 -15.00 6.02
C LEU A 22 14.71 -15.02 7.51
N ASP A 23 14.33 -14.00 8.27
CA ASP A 23 14.56 -13.96 9.72
C ASP A 23 13.80 -15.09 10.44
N ARG A 24 12.51 -15.28 10.09
CA ARG A 24 11.69 -16.37 10.65
C ARG A 24 12.22 -17.76 10.30
N VAL A 25 12.66 -17.95 9.05
CA VAL A 25 13.29 -19.23 8.63
C VAL A 25 14.56 -19.50 9.42
N LYS A 26 15.43 -18.50 9.61
CA LYS A 26 16.65 -18.64 10.40
C LYS A 26 16.39 -19.00 11.86
N LYS A 27 15.34 -18.44 12.44
CA LYS A 27 14.93 -18.71 13.84
C LYS A 27 14.12 -20.01 13.98
N GLY A 28 13.54 -20.52 12.90
CA GLY A 28 12.62 -21.67 12.93
C GLY A 28 11.29 -21.37 13.63
N GLU A 29 10.84 -20.12 13.61
CA GLU A 29 9.67 -19.67 14.38
C GLU A 29 8.58 -19.07 13.48
N LYS A 30 7.33 -19.18 13.93
CA LYS A 30 6.16 -18.52 13.33
C LYS A 30 6.00 -18.80 11.83
N LEU A 31 6.28 -20.03 11.43
CA LEU A 31 6.07 -20.54 10.08
C LEU A 31 4.78 -21.42 10.05
N PRO A 32 4.04 -21.43 8.92
CA PRO A 32 4.24 -20.62 7.72
C PRO A 32 4.05 -19.12 7.99
N LEU A 33 4.74 -18.27 7.23
CA LEU A 33 4.48 -16.82 7.21
C LEU A 33 3.19 -16.57 6.41
N LEU A 34 2.24 -15.88 7.00
CA LEU A 34 1.00 -15.44 6.36
C LEU A 34 1.12 -13.95 6.05
N THR A 35 1.09 -13.58 4.78
CA THR A 35 1.24 -12.18 4.36
C THR A 35 0.09 -11.30 4.85
N SER A 36 0.38 -10.04 5.14
CA SER A 36 -0.57 -9.07 5.71
C SER A 36 -1.01 -7.96 4.75
N CYS A 37 -0.72 -8.12 3.45
CA CYS A 37 -1.04 -7.11 2.43
C CYS A 37 -2.54 -6.86 2.24
N CYS A 38 -3.40 -7.86 2.54
CA CYS A 38 -4.86 -7.76 2.42
C CYS A 38 -5.52 -7.54 3.79
N PRO A 39 -6.08 -6.36 4.08
CA PRO A 39 -6.68 -6.07 5.37
C PRO A 39 -7.95 -6.88 5.68
N ALA A 40 -8.66 -7.35 4.66
CA ALA A 40 -9.80 -8.25 4.84
C ALA A 40 -9.33 -9.64 5.28
N TRP A 41 -8.24 -10.15 4.71
CA TRP A 41 -7.59 -11.39 5.12
C TRP A 41 -7.10 -11.31 6.56
N VAL A 42 -6.37 -10.25 6.91
CA VAL A 42 -5.90 -10.03 8.28
C VAL A 42 -7.07 -10.04 9.26
N LYS A 43 -8.17 -9.34 8.93
CA LYS A 43 -9.37 -9.36 9.77
C LYS A 43 -9.96 -10.77 9.90
N PHE A 44 -10.04 -11.51 8.82
CA PHE A 44 -10.57 -12.89 8.83
C PHE A 44 -9.74 -13.79 9.74
N ILE A 45 -8.40 -13.75 9.65
CA ILE A 45 -7.52 -14.52 10.53
C ILE A 45 -7.69 -14.10 11.99
N THR A 46 -7.68 -12.81 12.27
CA THR A 46 -7.79 -12.31 13.66
C THR A 46 -9.12 -12.63 14.32
N ASP A 47 -10.20 -12.72 13.54
CA ASP A 47 -11.54 -13.03 14.06
C ASP A 47 -11.78 -14.54 14.19
N GLN A 48 -11.36 -15.34 13.20
CA GLN A 48 -11.74 -16.75 13.08
C GLN A 48 -10.63 -17.72 13.46
N TYR A 49 -9.35 -17.33 13.30
CA TYR A 49 -8.21 -18.23 13.46
C TYR A 49 -7.13 -17.61 14.34
N LYS A 50 -7.47 -17.33 15.59
CA LYS A 50 -6.61 -16.60 16.54
C LYS A 50 -5.25 -17.25 16.77
N ASP A 51 -5.17 -18.58 16.67
CA ASP A 51 -3.92 -19.34 16.84
C ASP A 51 -2.88 -19.01 15.75
N TYR A 52 -3.34 -18.52 14.59
CA TYR A 52 -2.46 -18.12 13.48
C TYR A 52 -2.07 -16.63 13.50
N ILE A 53 -2.54 -15.84 14.47
CA ILE A 53 -2.13 -14.44 14.60
C ILE A 53 -0.60 -14.28 14.68
N PRO A 54 0.15 -15.13 15.41
CA PRO A 54 1.61 -15.05 15.44
C PRO A 54 2.28 -15.33 14.08
N ASN A 55 1.57 -16.00 13.17
CA ASN A 55 2.04 -16.32 11.83
C ASN A 55 1.82 -15.18 10.82
N LEU A 56 0.93 -14.22 11.12
CA LEU A 56 0.78 -13.03 10.26
C LEU A 56 2.08 -12.26 10.18
N SER A 57 2.40 -11.75 8.99
CA SER A 57 3.48 -10.79 8.80
C SER A 57 3.25 -9.55 9.65
N THR A 58 4.32 -9.02 10.20
CA THR A 58 4.33 -7.75 10.94
C THR A 58 4.41 -6.55 10.01
N CYS A 59 4.67 -6.77 8.73
CA CYS A 59 4.72 -5.72 7.73
C CYS A 59 3.35 -5.05 7.55
N ARG A 60 3.39 -3.75 7.30
CA ARG A 60 2.21 -3.02 6.84
C ARG A 60 1.82 -3.47 5.44
N SER A 61 0.60 -3.19 5.01
CA SER A 61 0.24 -3.42 3.61
C SER A 61 1.06 -2.51 2.67
N PRO A 62 1.16 -2.87 1.37
CA PRO A 62 1.82 -2.02 0.38
C PRO A 62 1.31 -0.57 0.40
N GLN A 63 0.00 -0.37 0.53
CA GLN A 63 -0.58 0.96 0.69
C GLN A 63 -0.02 1.68 1.93
N GLY A 64 -0.02 1.01 3.08
CA GLY A 64 0.44 1.60 4.34
C GLY A 64 1.93 1.92 4.32
N MET A 65 2.77 1.04 3.75
CA MET A 65 4.21 1.28 3.62
C MET A 65 4.51 2.50 2.73
N LEU A 66 3.94 2.52 1.51
CA LEU A 66 4.18 3.64 0.59
C LEU A 66 3.66 4.96 1.15
N SER A 67 2.47 4.95 1.77
CA SER A 67 1.90 6.16 2.36
C SER A 67 2.80 6.74 3.46
N ALA A 68 3.32 5.89 4.34
CA ALA A 68 4.24 6.30 5.39
C ALA A 68 5.54 6.90 4.82
N VAL A 69 6.15 6.21 3.85
CA VAL A 69 7.39 6.69 3.20
C VAL A 69 7.17 8.02 2.47
N ILE A 70 6.07 8.16 1.75
CA ILE A 70 5.73 9.41 1.05
C ILE A 70 5.48 10.54 2.01
N LYS A 71 4.71 10.30 3.08
CA LYS A 71 4.46 11.32 4.11
C LYS A 71 5.76 11.78 4.75
N GLU A 72 6.65 10.84 5.08
CA GLU A 72 7.96 11.16 5.66
C GLU A 72 8.83 11.96 4.69
N TYR A 73 8.92 11.53 3.42
CA TYR A 73 9.71 12.24 2.40
C TYR A 73 9.22 13.68 2.19
N PHE A 74 7.91 13.90 2.11
CA PHE A 74 7.32 15.21 1.94
C PHE A 74 7.08 15.97 3.25
N ARG A 75 7.55 15.45 4.39
CA ARG A 75 7.62 16.21 5.64
C ARG A 75 8.69 17.31 5.56
N ASP A 76 9.75 17.07 4.79
CA ASP A 76 10.75 18.07 4.49
C ASP A 76 10.14 19.22 3.67
N PRO A 77 10.22 20.47 4.17
CA PRO A 77 9.69 21.64 3.46
C PRO A 77 10.26 21.84 2.05
N GLU A 78 11.50 21.42 1.80
CA GLU A 78 12.11 21.50 0.47
C GLU A 78 11.40 20.56 -0.51
N HIS A 79 11.10 19.32 -0.11
CA HIS A 79 10.38 18.37 -0.94
C HIS A 79 8.91 18.74 -1.13
N ALA A 80 8.28 19.26 -0.07
CA ALA A 80 6.87 19.68 -0.11
C ALA A 80 6.66 21.05 -0.76
N ALA A 81 7.71 21.81 -1.04
CA ALA A 81 7.63 23.20 -1.49
C ALA A 81 6.71 24.05 -0.57
N GLY A 82 6.79 23.83 0.74
CA GLY A 82 5.98 24.52 1.75
C GLY A 82 4.49 24.17 1.76
N LYS A 83 4.07 23.08 1.08
CA LYS A 83 2.65 22.65 1.01
C LYS A 83 2.40 21.46 1.94
N LYS A 84 1.17 21.39 2.46
CA LYS A 84 0.73 20.22 3.21
C LYS A 84 0.52 19.03 2.26
N THR A 85 1.09 17.88 2.61
CA THR A 85 0.89 16.64 1.87
C THR A 85 -0.41 15.98 2.29
N VAL A 86 -1.25 15.64 1.32
CA VAL A 86 -2.46 14.84 1.49
C VAL A 86 -2.34 13.59 0.64
N MET A 87 -2.33 12.43 1.29
CA MET A 87 -2.20 11.13 0.61
C MET A 87 -3.58 10.57 0.26
N VAL A 88 -3.85 10.48 -1.04
CA VAL A 88 -5.09 9.89 -1.56
C VAL A 88 -4.75 8.57 -2.24
N SER A 89 -5.40 7.50 -1.81
CA SER A 89 -5.20 6.15 -2.34
C SER A 89 -6.43 5.71 -3.14
N ILE A 90 -6.20 5.19 -4.35
CA ILE A 90 -7.26 4.61 -5.20
C ILE A 90 -7.09 3.10 -5.16
N MET A 91 -8.08 2.41 -4.60
CA MET A 91 -8.00 0.98 -4.30
C MET A 91 -9.23 0.21 -4.81
N PRO A 92 -9.08 -1.05 -5.22
CA PRO A 92 -10.22 -1.87 -5.67
C PRO A 92 -11.09 -2.39 -4.51
N CYS A 93 -10.71 -2.14 -3.25
CA CYS A 93 -11.28 -2.80 -2.08
C CYS A 93 -11.67 -1.80 -0.99
N THR A 94 -12.89 -1.93 -0.44
CA THR A 94 -13.38 -1.11 0.68
C THR A 94 -12.65 -1.39 2.00
N ALA A 95 -12.05 -2.58 2.17
CA ALA A 95 -11.28 -2.92 3.37
C ALA A 95 -10.07 -2.00 3.59
N LYS A 96 -9.54 -1.39 2.51
CA LYS A 96 -8.47 -0.38 2.58
C LYS A 96 -8.91 0.90 3.29
N LYS A 97 -10.19 1.25 3.26
CA LYS A 97 -10.74 2.37 4.05
C LYS A 97 -10.65 2.09 5.55
N ALA A 98 -11.02 0.86 5.96
CA ALA A 98 -10.93 0.43 7.35
C ALA A 98 -9.48 0.29 7.82
N GLU A 99 -8.56 -0.10 6.93
CA GLU A 99 -7.14 -0.18 7.22
C GLU A 99 -6.54 1.19 7.52
N ALA A 100 -6.86 2.21 6.70
CA ALA A 100 -6.30 3.54 6.82
C ALA A 100 -6.56 4.24 8.19
N ILE A 101 -7.58 3.79 8.91
CA ILE A 101 -7.91 4.34 10.24
C ILE A 101 -7.44 3.45 11.41
N ARG A 102 -6.72 2.34 11.15
CA ARG A 102 -6.18 1.49 12.22
C ARG A 102 -5.02 2.19 12.94
N PRO A 103 -4.76 1.88 14.21
CA PRO A 103 -3.66 2.50 14.96
C PRO A 103 -2.30 2.35 14.30
N ASN A 104 -2.04 1.23 13.64
CA ASN A 104 -0.79 0.98 12.91
C ASN A 104 -0.68 1.70 11.54
N SER A 105 -1.68 2.49 11.16
CA SER A 105 -1.69 3.33 9.96
C SER A 105 -1.43 4.80 10.28
N PHE A 106 -0.85 5.06 11.44
CA PHE A 106 -0.45 6.39 11.89
C PHE A 106 1.06 6.40 12.17
N THR A 107 1.73 7.46 11.75
CA THR A 107 3.15 7.75 12.05
C THR A 107 3.22 9.10 12.75
N ASP A 108 3.85 9.14 13.91
CA ASP A 108 3.96 10.35 14.76
C ASP A 108 2.62 11.04 15.06
N GLY A 109 1.54 10.25 15.17
CA GLY A 109 0.20 10.76 15.44
C GLY A 109 -0.56 11.29 14.22
N GLU A 110 0.06 11.29 13.05
CA GLU A 110 -0.59 11.65 11.78
C GLU A 110 -0.98 10.40 10.99
N GLN A 111 -2.15 10.44 10.37
CA GLN A 111 -2.64 9.37 9.51
C GLN A 111 -1.79 9.32 8.22
N ASP A 112 -1.25 8.14 7.90
CA ASP A 112 -0.38 7.98 6.72
C ASP A 112 -1.16 8.07 5.40
N THR A 113 -2.35 7.47 5.33
CA THR A 113 -3.26 7.58 4.17
C THR A 113 -4.48 8.39 4.57
N ASP A 114 -4.58 9.64 4.11
CA ASP A 114 -5.66 10.55 4.51
C ASP A 114 -7.01 10.14 3.92
N ILE A 115 -7.04 9.73 2.66
CA ILE A 115 -8.26 9.41 1.93
C ILE A 115 -8.08 8.13 1.13
N VAL A 116 -9.06 7.23 1.22
CA VAL A 116 -9.13 6.04 0.36
C VAL A 116 -10.42 6.09 -0.45
N ILE A 117 -10.30 6.08 -1.77
CA ILE A 117 -11.41 5.95 -2.71
C ILE A 117 -11.33 4.62 -3.45
N THR A 118 -12.47 3.99 -3.66
CA THR A 118 -12.53 2.77 -4.47
C THR A 118 -12.54 3.10 -5.96
N THR A 119 -12.15 2.13 -6.79
CA THR A 119 -12.23 2.27 -8.24
C THR A 119 -13.64 2.64 -8.71
N THR A 120 -14.67 2.06 -8.09
CA THR A 120 -16.07 2.40 -8.40
C THR A 120 -16.46 3.81 -7.98
N GLU A 121 -15.92 4.31 -6.87
CA GLU A 121 -16.13 5.70 -6.46
C GLU A 121 -15.42 6.66 -7.42
N LEU A 122 -14.21 6.33 -7.86
CA LEU A 122 -13.51 7.12 -8.86
C LEU A 122 -14.29 7.20 -10.17
N LEU A 123 -14.81 6.07 -10.66
CA LEU A 123 -15.64 6.06 -11.88
C LEU A 123 -16.86 6.99 -11.73
N ARG A 124 -17.56 6.91 -10.60
CA ARG A 124 -18.69 7.82 -10.33
C ARG A 124 -18.27 9.30 -10.29
N MET A 125 -17.07 9.58 -9.76
CA MET A 125 -16.55 10.95 -9.78
C MET A 125 -16.31 11.43 -11.21
N ILE A 126 -15.69 10.60 -12.06
CA ILE A 126 -15.46 10.90 -13.48
C ILE A 126 -16.78 11.21 -14.20
N ASP A 127 -17.77 10.34 -14.02
CA ASP A 127 -19.11 10.50 -14.61
C ASP A 127 -19.79 11.79 -14.11
N ASN A 128 -19.76 12.05 -12.81
CA ASN A 128 -20.37 13.23 -12.21
C ASN A 128 -19.72 14.55 -12.66
N PHE A 129 -18.44 14.54 -12.95
CA PHE A 129 -17.73 15.69 -13.52
C PHE A 129 -17.94 15.84 -15.04
N GLY A 130 -18.60 14.89 -15.68
CA GLY A 130 -18.83 14.88 -17.13
C GLY A 130 -17.53 14.74 -17.94
N LEU A 131 -16.52 14.06 -17.40
CA LEU A 131 -15.25 13.85 -18.08
C LEU A 131 -15.38 12.70 -19.08
N ASP A 132 -15.06 12.96 -20.35
CA ASP A 132 -14.85 11.92 -21.34
C ASP A 132 -13.48 11.29 -21.14
N PHE A 133 -13.43 10.22 -20.34
CA PHE A 133 -12.19 9.54 -19.97
C PHE A 133 -11.46 8.97 -21.20
N ALA A 134 -12.20 8.55 -22.25
CA ALA A 134 -11.62 7.96 -23.46
C ALA A 134 -10.89 9.00 -24.34
N SER A 135 -11.22 10.27 -24.20
CA SER A 135 -10.60 11.37 -24.93
C SER A 135 -9.38 11.99 -24.25
N LEU A 136 -9.04 11.54 -23.04
CA LEU A 136 -7.90 12.07 -22.30
C LEU A 136 -6.58 11.50 -22.85
N ASP A 137 -5.60 12.38 -22.99
CA ASP A 137 -4.24 11.97 -23.32
C ASP A 137 -3.60 11.22 -22.14
N PRO A 138 -2.90 10.08 -22.42
CA PRO A 138 -2.20 9.35 -21.37
C PRO A 138 -1.02 10.16 -20.83
N GLU A 139 -0.84 10.14 -19.52
CA GLU A 139 0.25 10.83 -18.84
C GLU A 139 1.03 9.85 -17.95
N ALA A 140 2.36 9.98 -17.92
CA ALA A 140 3.19 9.14 -17.09
C ALA A 140 2.98 9.44 -15.58
N CYS A 141 3.16 8.42 -14.76
CA CYS A 141 3.20 8.58 -13.31
C CYS A 141 4.50 9.22 -12.83
N ASP A 142 4.44 9.96 -11.76
CA ASP A 142 5.60 10.45 -11.03
C ASP A 142 6.32 9.29 -10.33
N MET A 143 7.64 9.33 -10.28
CA MET A 143 8.47 8.32 -9.60
C MET A 143 9.46 9.04 -8.66
N PRO A 144 9.02 9.47 -7.47
CA PRO A 144 9.84 10.28 -6.58
C PRO A 144 11.08 9.54 -6.04
N PHE A 145 11.08 8.23 -6.00
CA PHE A 145 12.17 7.39 -5.50
C PHE A 145 12.95 6.66 -6.61
N GLY A 146 12.62 6.92 -7.88
CA GLY A 146 13.23 6.29 -9.03
C GLY A 146 12.39 5.15 -9.63
N PHE A 147 13.07 4.24 -10.33
CA PHE A 147 12.39 3.16 -11.01
C PHE A 147 12.12 1.99 -10.06
N GLY A 148 10.89 1.49 -10.06
CA GLY A 148 10.56 0.23 -9.41
C GLY A 148 11.35 -0.94 -10.02
N SER A 149 11.62 -1.97 -9.22
CA SER A 149 12.26 -3.19 -9.69
C SER A 149 11.35 -4.02 -10.61
N GLY A 150 11.92 -4.96 -11.37
CA GLY A 150 11.15 -5.94 -12.15
C GLY A 150 10.16 -6.76 -11.28
N GLY A 151 10.44 -6.91 -9.99
CA GLY A 151 9.53 -7.52 -9.01
C GLY A 151 8.16 -6.83 -8.96
N GLY A 152 8.08 -5.52 -9.23
CA GLY A 152 6.81 -4.81 -9.29
C GLY A 152 5.85 -5.33 -10.37
N VAL A 153 6.39 -5.86 -11.47
CA VAL A 153 5.60 -6.49 -12.54
C VAL A 153 5.06 -7.85 -12.07
N ILE A 154 5.89 -8.67 -11.44
CA ILE A 154 5.51 -9.98 -10.90
C ILE A 154 4.48 -9.82 -9.79
N PHE A 155 4.68 -8.86 -8.90
CA PHE A 155 3.76 -8.55 -7.80
C PHE A 155 2.35 -8.19 -8.29
N GLY A 156 2.23 -7.59 -9.47
CA GLY A 156 0.96 -7.17 -10.06
C GLY A 156 0.12 -8.30 -10.70
N VAL A 157 0.62 -9.53 -10.75
CA VAL A 157 -0.09 -10.70 -11.30
C VAL A 157 -0.66 -11.60 -10.22
N THR A 158 -1.37 -12.64 -10.62
CA THR A 158 -1.93 -13.66 -9.71
C THR A 158 -0.80 -14.31 -8.91
N GLY A 159 -0.99 -14.42 -7.60
CA GLY A 159 0.04 -14.89 -6.66
C GLY A 159 0.71 -13.74 -5.90
N GLY A 160 0.88 -12.59 -6.52
CA GLY A 160 1.39 -11.37 -5.88
C GLY A 160 2.67 -11.61 -5.10
N VAL A 161 2.69 -11.14 -3.86
CA VAL A 161 3.86 -11.26 -2.96
C VAL A 161 4.29 -12.71 -2.70
N THR A 162 3.41 -13.69 -2.87
CA THR A 162 3.72 -15.11 -2.63
C THR A 162 4.63 -15.70 -3.73
N GLU A 163 4.59 -15.14 -4.93
CA GLU A 163 5.37 -15.61 -6.09
C GLU A 163 6.61 -14.72 -6.37
N THR A 164 6.74 -13.62 -5.66
CA THR A 164 7.84 -12.67 -5.83
C THR A 164 8.96 -12.95 -4.83
#